data_279f93056d410080cfe48b9bbed3ac60
#
_entry.id   279f93056d410080cfe48b9bbed3ac60
#
_cell.length_a   1.000
_cell.length_b   1.000
_cell.length_c   1.000
_cell.angle_alpha   90.00
_cell.angle_beta   90.00
_cell.angle_gamma   90.00
#
_symmetry.space_group_name_H-M   'P 1'
#
loop_
_entity.id
_entity.type
_entity.pdbx_description
1 polymer ?
#
loop_
_entity_poly.entity_id
_entity_poly.type
_entity_poly.pdbx_seq_one_letter_code
_entity_poly.pdbx_strand_id
1 'polypeptide(L)'
;MTARRSRGLAVAFASAVVLAAPGAVAGDPYLDWYTIPTPHFRVSYHSGLAQPAQRVASMLEAVHARLTPQLGRTSTEVTEVVLTDITDSANGSATALPYNAIRLFASAPDDMSPLSEYDDWMAELVTHEHTHILHLDNISGIPALVNAVLGKTMAPNQVQPRWVLEGLGVALESEHTGGGRLRSTHFDMILRGDVLGGRLARLDQMSHPARRWPTGNLWYLYGGA
;
A
#
# COMPACT_ATOMS: atom_id res chain seq x y z
N MET A 1 -39.36 55.25 -32.45
CA MET A 1 -38.86 54.00 -33.13
C MET A 1 -37.61 53.53 -32.44
N THR A 2 -37.75 52.58 -31.52
CA THR A 2 -36.65 52.04 -30.73
C THR A 2 -36.40 50.59 -31.15
N ALA A 3 -35.28 50.35 -31.79
CA ALA A 3 -34.87 49.04 -32.25
C ALA A 3 -34.34 48.20 -31.08
N ARG A 4 -35.03 47.12 -30.77
CA ARG A 4 -34.66 46.10 -29.75
C ARG A 4 -33.65 45.16 -30.37
N ARG A 5 -32.36 45.21 -29.94
CA ARG A 5 -31.31 44.25 -30.30
C ARG A 5 -31.48 43.01 -29.47
N SER A 6 -31.88 41.90 -30.11
CA SER A 6 -31.83 40.55 -29.56
C SER A 6 -30.37 40.07 -29.49
N ARG A 7 -29.87 39.89 -28.27
CA ARG A 7 -28.59 39.17 -28.05
C ARG A 7 -28.84 37.66 -28.12
N GLY A 8 -28.46 37.06 -29.23
CA GLY A 8 -28.42 35.63 -29.36
C GLY A 8 -27.33 35.06 -28.48
N LEU A 9 -27.72 34.13 -27.62
CA LEU A 9 -26.82 33.34 -26.77
C LEU A 9 -26.18 32.27 -27.68
N ALA A 10 -24.91 32.46 -28.06
CA ALA A 10 -24.16 31.40 -28.75
C ALA A 10 -23.72 30.38 -27.71
N VAL A 11 -24.38 29.22 -27.70
CA VAL A 11 -23.93 28.04 -26.94
C VAL A 11 -22.77 27.40 -27.73
N ALA A 12 -21.56 27.60 -27.25
CA ALA A 12 -20.38 26.91 -27.78
C ALA A 12 -20.39 25.45 -27.30
N PHE A 13 -20.71 24.51 -28.17
CA PHE A 13 -20.44 23.09 -27.98
C PHE A 13 -18.92 22.87 -28.02
N ALA A 14 -18.30 22.70 -26.87
CA ALA A 14 -16.95 22.19 -26.81
C ALA A 14 -16.99 20.70 -27.11
N SER A 15 -16.68 20.32 -28.34
CA SER A 15 -16.42 18.91 -28.71
C SER A 15 -15.17 18.46 -27.98
N ALA A 16 -15.31 17.63 -26.95
CA ALA A 16 -14.20 16.92 -26.35
C ALA A 16 -13.68 15.90 -27.35
N VAL A 17 -12.56 16.22 -27.99
CA VAL A 17 -11.78 15.26 -28.76
C VAL A 17 -11.17 14.31 -27.74
N VAL A 18 -11.78 13.14 -27.58
CA VAL A 18 -11.16 12.03 -26.89
C VAL A 18 -10.03 11.55 -27.80
N LEU A 19 -8.83 12.07 -27.55
CA LEU A 19 -7.61 11.48 -28.08
C LEU A 19 -7.54 10.08 -27.44
N ALA A 20 -7.80 9.05 -28.23
CA ALA A 20 -7.48 7.68 -27.87
C ALA A 20 -5.96 7.63 -27.71
N ALA A 21 -5.48 7.82 -26.48
CA ALA A 21 -4.10 7.53 -26.17
C ALA A 21 -3.87 6.06 -26.54
N PRO A 22 -2.81 5.73 -27.26
CA PRO A 22 -2.42 4.33 -27.47
C PRO A 22 -2.36 3.73 -26.07
N GLY A 23 -3.03 2.58 -25.86
CA GLY A 23 -3.13 1.96 -24.55
C GLY A 23 -1.73 1.91 -23.93
N ALA A 24 -1.55 2.57 -22.79
CA ALA A 24 -0.30 2.48 -22.07
C ALA A 24 -0.14 1.01 -21.68
N VAL A 25 0.78 0.31 -22.34
CA VAL A 25 1.15 -1.05 -21.96
C VAL A 25 1.93 -0.91 -20.66
N ALA A 26 1.24 -1.12 -19.54
CA ALA A 26 1.84 -1.05 -18.22
C ALA A 26 2.58 -2.37 -17.94
N GLY A 27 3.72 -2.58 -18.61
CA GLY A 27 4.55 -3.77 -18.40
C GLY A 27 5.17 -4.25 -19.71
N ASP A 28 6.01 -5.26 -19.62
CA ASP A 28 6.57 -5.95 -20.77
C ASP A 28 5.45 -6.70 -21.52
N PRO A 29 5.14 -6.38 -22.79
CA PRO A 29 4.08 -7.03 -23.55
C PRO A 29 4.40 -8.48 -23.91
N TYR A 30 5.61 -8.94 -23.69
CA TYR A 30 6.07 -10.31 -23.99
C TYR A 30 5.96 -11.25 -22.80
N LEU A 31 5.50 -10.77 -21.63
CA LEU A 31 5.28 -11.60 -20.45
C LEU A 31 3.90 -12.25 -20.49
N ASP A 32 3.87 -13.56 -20.34
CA ASP A 32 2.63 -14.30 -20.10
C ASP A 32 2.22 -14.15 -18.64
N TRP A 33 0.96 -13.80 -18.42
CA TRP A 33 0.40 -13.60 -17.09
C TRP A 33 -0.51 -14.75 -16.68
N TYR A 34 -0.42 -15.15 -15.43
CA TYR A 34 -1.19 -16.21 -14.80
C TYR A 34 -1.80 -15.71 -13.49
N THR A 35 -2.86 -16.39 -13.01
CA THR A 35 -3.52 -16.03 -11.75
C THR A 35 -3.78 -17.28 -10.91
N ILE A 36 -3.43 -17.21 -9.63
CA ILE A 36 -3.76 -18.20 -8.61
C ILE A 36 -4.92 -17.64 -7.78
N PRO A 37 -6.15 -18.17 -7.91
CA PRO A 37 -7.26 -17.80 -7.04
C PRO A 37 -7.15 -18.53 -5.70
N THR A 38 -7.41 -17.80 -4.61
CA THR A 38 -7.58 -18.33 -3.26
C THR A 38 -8.90 -17.80 -2.67
N PRO A 39 -9.33 -18.23 -1.48
CA PRO A 39 -10.58 -17.74 -0.88
C PRO A 39 -10.66 -16.21 -0.73
N HIS A 40 -9.53 -15.54 -0.41
CA HIS A 40 -9.52 -14.10 -0.12
C HIS A 40 -8.67 -13.28 -1.11
N PHE A 41 -7.90 -13.94 -1.99
CA PHE A 41 -6.97 -13.26 -2.90
C PHE A 41 -7.02 -13.81 -4.32
N ARG A 42 -6.65 -12.95 -5.29
CA ARG A 42 -6.27 -13.35 -6.65
C ARG A 42 -4.84 -12.90 -6.89
N VAL A 43 -3.90 -13.86 -6.91
CA VAL A 43 -2.47 -13.57 -7.08
C VAL A 43 -2.11 -13.71 -8.55
N SER A 44 -1.94 -12.57 -9.21
CA SER A 44 -1.48 -12.48 -10.60
C SER A 44 0.04 -12.33 -10.65
N TYR A 45 0.66 -13.09 -11.53
CA TYR A 45 2.11 -13.12 -11.71
C TYR A 45 2.46 -13.40 -13.17
N HIS A 46 3.65 -13.01 -13.58
CA HIS A 46 4.12 -13.33 -14.93
C HIS A 46 5.00 -14.59 -14.98
N SER A 47 5.25 -15.08 -16.19
CA SER A 47 6.12 -16.23 -16.44
C SER A 47 7.46 -16.10 -15.70
N GLY A 48 7.93 -17.20 -15.12
CA GLY A 48 9.13 -17.24 -14.26
C GLY A 48 8.85 -17.15 -12.75
N LEU A 49 7.71 -16.62 -12.33
CA LEU A 49 7.37 -16.42 -10.90
C LEU A 49 6.38 -17.44 -10.32
N ALA A 50 6.14 -18.58 -10.98
CA ALA A 50 5.12 -19.55 -10.54
C ALA A 50 5.36 -20.07 -9.11
N GLN A 51 6.60 -20.43 -8.75
CA GLN A 51 6.93 -20.91 -7.41
C GLN A 51 6.83 -19.80 -6.36
N PRO A 52 7.42 -18.61 -6.55
CA PRO A 52 7.20 -17.46 -5.65
C PRO A 52 5.72 -17.10 -5.48
N ALA A 53 4.94 -17.09 -6.56
CA ALA A 53 3.51 -16.76 -6.50
C ALA A 53 2.70 -17.77 -5.69
N GLN A 54 2.99 -19.07 -5.81
CA GLN A 54 2.35 -20.10 -4.99
C GLN A 54 2.68 -19.92 -3.49
N ARG A 55 3.92 -19.56 -3.18
CA ARG A 55 4.34 -19.24 -1.81
C ARG A 55 3.61 -18.00 -1.28
N VAL A 56 3.57 -16.92 -2.06
CA VAL A 56 2.85 -15.68 -1.71
C VAL A 56 1.37 -15.95 -1.47
N ALA A 57 0.70 -16.73 -2.33
CA ALA A 57 -0.70 -17.09 -2.17
C ALA A 57 -0.97 -17.81 -0.83
N SER A 58 -0.10 -18.75 -0.46
CA SER A 58 -0.19 -19.47 0.82
C SER A 58 0.08 -18.57 2.01
N MET A 59 1.07 -17.67 1.91
CA MET A 59 1.40 -16.69 2.95
C MET A 59 0.27 -15.71 3.19
N LEU A 60 -0.34 -15.18 2.13
CA LEU A 60 -1.46 -14.24 2.21
C LEU A 60 -2.64 -14.83 3.00
N GLU A 61 -3.03 -16.05 2.72
CA GLU A 61 -4.10 -16.73 3.47
C GLU A 61 -3.73 -16.95 4.94
N ALA A 62 -2.49 -17.36 5.22
CA ALA A 62 -2.01 -17.54 6.59
C ALA A 62 -1.98 -16.23 7.37
N VAL A 63 -1.51 -15.15 6.74
CA VAL A 63 -1.47 -13.80 7.32
C VAL A 63 -2.91 -13.27 7.52
N HIS A 64 -3.79 -13.47 6.54
CA HIS A 64 -5.20 -13.09 6.65
C HIS A 64 -5.87 -13.74 7.87
N ALA A 65 -5.68 -15.05 8.05
CA ALA A 65 -6.24 -15.79 9.18
C ALA A 65 -5.72 -15.29 10.55
N ARG A 66 -4.50 -14.76 10.62
CA ARG A 66 -3.91 -14.20 11.86
C ARG A 66 -4.37 -12.77 12.14
N LEU A 67 -4.30 -11.89 11.13
CA LEU A 67 -4.55 -10.46 11.31
C LEU A 67 -6.04 -10.12 11.43
N THR A 68 -6.91 -10.85 10.75
CA THR A 68 -8.35 -10.59 10.76
C THR A 68 -8.96 -10.56 12.17
N PRO A 69 -8.71 -11.55 13.06
CA PRO A 69 -9.22 -11.49 14.43
C PRO A 69 -8.61 -10.36 15.24
N GLN A 70 -7.31 -10.06 15.04
CA GLN A 70 -6.60 -9.02 15.78
C GLN A 70 -7.09 -7.61 15.43
N LEU A 71 -7.35 -7.36 14.16
CA LEU A 71 -7.86 -6.06 13.69
C LEU A 71 -9.40 -5.97 13.75
N GLY A 72 -10.07 -7.05 14.16
CA GLY A 72 -11.52 -7.09 14.35
C GLY A 72 -12.31 -6.96 13.04
N ARG A 73 -11.71 -7.32 11.90
CA ARG A 73 -12.34 -7.13 10.60
C ARG A 73 -11.95 -8.16 9.56
N THR A 74 -12.97 -8.56 8.79
CA THR A 74 -12.81 -9.34 7.55
C THR A 74 -13.11 -8.42 6.37
N SER A 75 -12.19 -8.28 5.43
CA SER A 75 -12.56 -7.74 4.12
C SER A 75 -13.52 -8.72 3.45
N THR A 76 -14.64 -8.22 2.95
CA THR A 76 -15.64 -9.01 2.22
C THR A 76 -15.31 -9.10 0.73
N GLU A 77 -14.34 -8.33 0.28
CA GLU A 77 -13.89 -8.27 -1.11
C GLU A 77 -12.61 -9.07 -1.30
N VAL A 78 -12.53 -9.78 -2.41
CA VAL A 78 -11.30 -10.44 -2.84
C VAL A 78 -10.25 -9.35 -3.12
N THR A 79 -9.05 -9.52 -2.56
CA THR A 79 -7.93 -8.60 -2.79
C THR A 79 -7.15 -9.05 -4.02
N GLU A 80 -6.97 -8.14 -4.97
CA GLU A 80 -6.10 -8.35 -6.14
C GLU A 80 -4.64 -8.21 -5.74
N VAL A 81 -3.82 -9.18 -6.07
CA VAL A 81 -2.39 -9.16 -5.77
C VAL A 81 -1.59 -9.32 -7.04
N VAL A 82 -0.63 -8.46 -7.28
CA VAL A 82 0.29 -8.55 -8.41
C VAL A 82 1.70 -8.78 -7.88
N LEU A 83 2.29 -9.91 -8.25
CA LEU A 83 3.70 -10.23 -8.00
C LEU A 83 4.51 -10.04 -9.27
N THR A 84 5.57 -9.24 -9.20
CA THR A 84 6.44 -8.92 -10.34
C THR A 84 7.89 -8.80 -9.91
N ASP A 85 8.82 -9.02 -10.85
CA ASP A 85 10.27 -8.85 -10.67
C ASP A 85 10.87 -7.87 -11.71
N ILE A 86 10.05 -7.00 -12.27
CA ILE A 86 10.48 -6.02 -13.29
C ILE A 86 11.43 -4.94 -12.75
N THR A 87 11.75 -4.97 -11.48
CA THR A 87 12.66 -4.03 -10.82
C THR A 87 13.48 -4.74 -9.76
N ASP A 88 14.72 -4.29 -9.55
CA ASP A 88 15.61 -4.75 -8.49
C ASP A 88 15.32 -4.06 -7.14
N SER A 89 14.28 -3.24 -7.07
CA SER A 89 13.90 -2.55 -5.84
C SER A 89 13.01 -3.43 -4.99
N ALA A 90 13.40 -3.65 -3.74
CA ALA A 90 12.56 -4.29 -2.73
C ALA A 90 11.47 -3.34 -2.28
N ASN A 91 10.22 -3.64 -2.60
CA ASN A 91 9.09 -2.77 -2.24
C ASN A 91 7.74 -3.50 -2.36
N GLY A 92 6.72 -2.93 -1.75
CA GLY A 92 5.32 -3.26 -1.94
C GLY A 92 4.46 -2.01 -1.90
N SER A 93 3.19 -2.18 -2.20
CA SER A 93 2.19 -1.13 -2.01
C SER A 93 0.80 -1.74 -1.91
N ALA A 94 -0.04 -1.15 -1.07
CA ALA A 94 -1.44 -1.53 -0.92
C ALA A 94 -2.37 -0.34 -1.14
N THR A 95 -3.53 -0.58 -1.71
CA THR A 95 -4.62 0.39 -1.84
C THR A 95 -5.95 -0.28 -1.60
N ALA A 96 -6.89 0.46 -1.00
CA ALA A 96 -8.27 0.02 -0.85
C ALA A 96 -9.20 0.66 -1.90
N LEU A 97 -8.72 1.59 -2.74
CA LEU A 97 -9.52 2.30 -3.73
C LEU A 97 -8.93 2.14 -5.15
N PRO A 98 -9.79 1.94 -6.16
CA PRO A 98 -11.24 1.71 -6.10
C PRO A 98 -11.63 0.28 -5.72
N TYR A 99 -10.66 -0.58 -5.50
CA TYR A 99 -10.77 -1.97 -5.03
C TYR A 99 -9.52 -2.32 -4.22
N ASN A 100 -9.58 -3.40 -3.44
CA ASN A 100 -8.44 -3.86 -2.66
C ASN A 100 -7.37 -4.42 -3.59
N ALA A 101 -6.19 -3.83 -3.59
CA ALA A 101 -5.07 -4.26 -4.39
C ALA A 101 -3.74 -4.17 -3.64
N ILE A 102 -2.90 -5.18 -3.82
CA ILE A 102 -1.52 -5.24 -3.32
C ILE A 102 -0.59 -5.46 -4.51
N ARG A 103 0.48 -4.72 -4.57
CA ARG A 103 1.59 -4.98 -5.49
C ARG A 103 2.81 -5.38 -4.69
N LEU A 104 3.46 -6.47 -5.09
CA LEU A 104 4.66 -7.00 -4.46
C LEU A 104 5.77 -7.11 -5.50
N PHE A 105 6.97 -6.65 -5.16
CA PHE A 105 8.16 -6.91 -5.93
C PHE A 105 8.89 -8.14 -5.36
N ALA A 106 9.28 -9.07 -6.23
CA ALA A 106 9.88 -10.33 -5.83
C ALA A 106 11.31 -10.17 -5.29
N SER A 107 11.99 -9.07 -5.64
CA SER A 107 13.34 -8.77 -5.19
C SER A 107 13.39 -8.48 -3.69
N ALA A 108 14.33 -9.10 -2.99
CA ALA A 108 14.61 -8.80 -1.59
C ALA A 108 15.49 -7.54 -1.47
N PRO A 109 15.51 -6.87 -0.29
CA PRO A 109 16.44 -5.80 -0.02
C PRO A 109 17.90 -6.24 -0.16
N ASP A 110 18.75 -5.36 -0.68
CA ASP A 110 20.20 -5.56 -0.68
C ASP A 110 20.82 -5.28 0.70
N ASP A 111 22.06 -5.68 0.90
CA ASP A 111 22.78 -5.55 2.17
C ASP A 111 23.01 -4.09 2.61
N MET A 112 22.87 -3.12 1.72
CA MET A 112 22.99 -1.69 2.03
C MET A 112 21.66 -1.04 2.37
N SER A 113 20.57 -1.77 2.21
CA SER A 113 19.23 -1.29 2.54
C SER A 113 19.00 -1.21 4.04
N PRO A 114 18.31 -0.17 4.55
CA PRO A 114 17.80 -0.18 5.92
C PRO A 114 16.84 -1.33 6.24
N LEU A 115 16.40 -2.07 5.23
CA LEU A 115 15.52 -3.24 5.32
C LEU A 115 16.28 -4.56 5.19
N SER A 116 17.62 -4.55 5.25
CA SER A 116 18.44 -5.76 5.06
C SER A 116 18.37 -6.75 6.23
N GLU A 117 17.90 -6.33 7.40
CA GLU A 117 17.76 -7.17 8.59
C GLU A 117 16.38 -7.84 8.61
N TYR A 118 16.13 -8.77 7.69
CA TYR A 118 14.90 -9.55 7.61
C TYR A 118 15.19 -11.04 7.84
N ASP A 119 14.18 -11.78 8.29
CA ASP A 119 14.18 -13.26 8.34
C ASP A 119 13.63 -13.83 7.03
N ASP A 120 12.40 -13.50 6.73
CA ASP A 120 11.70 -13.81 5.49
C ASP A 120 11.10 -12.53 4.89
N TRP A 121 11.82 -11.91 3.98
CA TRP A 121 11.41 -10.65 3.37
C TRP A 121 9.98 -10.67 2.82
N MET A 122 9.63 -11.74 2.10
CA MET A 122 8.30 -11.83 1.50
C MET A 122 7.20 -11.99 2.55
N ALA A 123 7.46 -12.69 3.65
CA ALA A 123 6.51 -12.81 4.75
C ALA A 123 6.30 -11.46 5.47
N GLU A 124 7.37 -10.70 5.68
CA GLU A 124 7.31 -9.36 6.25
C GLU A 124 6.53 -8.42 5.35
N LEU A 125 6.85 -8.39 4.05
CA LEU A 125 6.19 -7.55 3.06
C LEU A 125 4.70 -7.87 2.93
N VAL A 126 4.35 -9.15 2.82
CA VAL A 126 2.95 -9.60 2.73
C VAL A 126 2.17 -9.21 4.00
N THR A 127 2.78 -9.35 5.18
CA THR A 127 2.15 -8.96 6.45
C THR A 127 1.92 -7.45 6.51
N HIS A 128 2.91 -6.66 6.11
CA HIS A 128 2.83 -5.20 6.06
C HIS A 128 1.71 -4.73 5.13
N GLU A 129 1.76 -5.16 3.86
CA GLU A 129 0.80 -4.71 2.85
C GLU A 129 -0.64 -5.20 3.12
N HIS A 130 -0.79 -6.42 3.64
CA HIS A 130 -2.12 -6.91 4.01
C HIS A 130 -2.69 -6.19 5.22
N THR A 131 -1.85 -5.73 6.15
CA THR A 131 -2.26 -4.85 7.25
C THR A 131 -2.89 -3.58 6.72
N HIS A 132 -2.30 -2.96 5.70
CA HIS A 132 -2.90 -1.79 5.05
C HIS A 132 -4.27 -2.09 4.47
N ILE A 133 -4.45 -3.22 3.78
CA ILE A 133 -5.77 -3.60 3.24
C ILE A 133 -6.81 -3.69 4.37
N LEU A 134 -6.52 -4.45 5.42
CA LEU A 134 -7.47 -4.62 6.54
C LEU A 134 -7.77 -3.30 7.24
N HIS A 135 -6.78 -2.41 7.37
CA HIS A 135 -6.94 -1.10 7.98
C HIS A 135 -7.73 -0.13 7.11
N LEU A 136 -7.34 0.01 5.83
CA LEU A 136 -7.93 0.98 4.90
C LEU A 136 -9.33 0.58 4.46
N ASP A 137 -9.60 -0.72 4.32
CA ASP A 137 -10.92 -1.26 3.96
C ASP A 137 -11.88 -1.31 5.15
N ASN A 138 -11.47 -0.82 6.29
CA ASN A 138 -12.34 -0.64 7.45
C ASN A 138 -13.30 0.54 7.24
N ILE A 139 -14.30 0.35 6.38
CA ILE A 139 -15.24 1.39 5.96
C ILE A 139 -16.62 1.10 6.57
N SER A 140 -17.20 2.06 7.28
CA SER A 140 -18.49 1.93 7.94
C SER A 140 -19.28 3.23 7.90
N GLY A 141 -20.54 3.22 8.34
CA GLY A 141 -21.38 4.42 8.43
C GLY A 141 -21.68 5.06 7.06
N ILE A 142 -21.66 6.38 7.00
CA ILE A 142 -21.99 7.16 5.79
C ILE A 142 -21.08 6.81 4.61
N PRO A 143 -19.74 6.69 4.76
CA PRO A 143 -18.88 6.27 3.66
C PRO A 143 -19.26 4.91 3.06
N ALA A 144 -19.65 3.94 3.88
CA ALA A 144 -20.10 2.65 3.39
C ALA A 144 -21.39 2.75 2.56
N LEU A 145 -22.34 3.61 2.97
CA LEU A 145 -23.57 3.86 2.21
C LEU A 145 -23.28 4.55 0.87
N VAL A 146 -22.35 5.50 0.85
CA VAL A 146 -21.91 6.16 -0.39
C VAL A 146 -21.28 5.15 -1.33
N ASN A 147 -20.38 4.30 -0.81
CA ASN A 147 -19.71 3.27 -1.59
C ASN A 147 -20.69 2.23 -2.15
N ALA A 148 -21.75 1.91 -1.44
CA ALA A 148 -22.80 1.00 -1.92
C ALA A 148 -23.55 1.53 -3.16
N VAL A 149 -23.63 2.85 -3.32
CA VAL A 149 -24.37 3.51 -4.43
C VAL A 149 -23.42 3.89 -5.58
N LEU A 150 -22.27 4.45 -5.26
CA LEU A 150 -21.34 5.04 -6.24
C LEU A 150 -20.13 4.15 -6.56
N GLY A 151 -20.08 2.93 -6.01
CA GLY A 151 -18.87 2.13 -6.01
C GLY A 151 -17.89 2.57 -4.92
N LYS A 152 -16.79 1.83 -4.76
CA LYS A 152 -15.80 2.07 -3.70
C LYS A 152 -14.96 3.31 -3.99
N THR A 153 -15.42 4.45 -3.52
CA THR A 153 -14.82 5.78 -3.76
C THR A 153 -14.30 6.44 -2.49
N MET A 154 -14.71 5.94 -1.31
CA MET A 154 -14.34 6.48 0.00
C MET A 154 -13.68 5.43 0.87
N ALA A 155 -12.48 5.75 1.37
CA ALA A 155 -11.77 4.98 2.39
C ALA A 155 -11.26 5.96 3.47
N PRO A 156 -12.07 6.25 4.50
CA PRO A 156 -11.77 7.33 5.45
C PRO A 156 -10.43 7.16 6.18
N ASN A 157 -9.98 5.93 6.40
CA ASN A 157 -8.71 5.68 7.07
C ASN A 157 -7.49 6.14 6.26
N GLN A 158 -7.62 6.41 4.95
CA GLN A 158 -6.54 6.98 4.13
C GLN A 158 -6.12 8.39 4.53
N VAL A 159 -6.98 9.15 5.23
CA VAL A 159 -6.66 10.51 5.68
C VAL A 159 -5.96 10.56 7.04
N GLN A 160 -5.73 9.41 7.65
CA GLN A 160 -4.97 9.32 8.91
C GLN A 160 -3.51 9.75 8.70
N PRO A 161 -2.85 10.23 9.76
CA PRO A 161 -1.43 10.56 9.69
C PRO A 161 -0.60 9.37 9.20
N ARG A 162 0.36 9.62 8.31
CA ARG A 162 1.15 8.57 7.68
C ARG A 162 1.87 7.66 8.68
N TRP A 163 2.32 8.22 9.81
CA TRP A 163 2.96 7.42 10.86
C TRP A 163 2.01 6.40 11.51
N VAL A 164 0.71 6.67 11.54
CA VAL A 164 -0.28 5.70 12.02
C VAL A 164 -0.45 4.57 11.01
N LEU A 165 -0.58 4.91 9.73
CA LEU A 165 -0.75 3.92 8.66
C LEU A 165 0.45 2.98 8.58
N GLU A 166 1.63 3.56 8.43
CA GLU A 166 2.87 2.80 8.26
C GLU A 166 3.32 2.12 9.57
N GLY A 167 3.12 2.81 10.70
CA GLY A 167 3.45 2.26 12.01
C GLY A 167 2.66 1.01 12.37
N LEU A 168 1.38 0.95 11.99
CA LEU A 168 0.58 -0.26 12.18
C LEU A 168 1.15 -1.42 11.36
N GLY A 169 1.55 -1.17 10.10
CA GLY A 169 2.23 -2.17 9.26
C GLY A 169 3.52 -2.66 9.89
N VAL A 170 4.38 -1.72 10.34
CA VAL A 170 5.66 -2.03 11.02
C VAL A 170 5.46 -2.83 12.30
N ALA A 171 4.48 -2.48 13.11
CA ALA A 171 4.17 -3.18 14.35
C ALA A 171 3.76 -4.64 14.08
N LEU A 172 2.82 -4.84 13.14
CA LEU A 172 2.28 -6.18 12.86
C LEU A 172 3.27 -7.06 12.07
N GLU A 173 4.07 -6.51 11.13
CA GLU A 173 5.14 -7.29 10.50
C GLU A 173 6.13 -7.79 11.55
N SER A 174 6.52 -6.95 12.50
CA SER A 174 7.46 -7.33 13.56
C SER A 174 6.86 -8.28 14.60
N GLU A 175 5.56 -8.21 14.87
CA GLU A 175 4.87 -9.12 15.79
C GLU A 175 4.72 -10.52 15.20
N HIS A 176 4.42 -10.61 13.90
CA HIS A 176 3.99 -11.85 13.26
C HIS A 176 5.06 -12.55 12.42
N THR A 177 6.26 -11.96 12.29
CA THR A 177 7.40 -12.57 11.58
C THR A 177 8.62 -12.70 12.48
N GLY A 178 9.66 -13.40 12.03
CA GLY A 178 10.93 -13.52 12.74
C GLY A 178 11.78 -12.25 12.68
N GLY A 179 11.50 -11.35 11.72
CA GLY A 179 12.19 -10.08 11.48
C GLY A 179 11.32 -8.86 11.77
N GLY A 180 11.32 -7.90 10.83
CA GLY A 180 10.55 -6.68 10.91
C GLY A 180 11.31 -5.50 11.50
N ARG A 181 10.86 -4.29 11.14
CA ARG A 181 11.58 -3.05 11.42
C ARG A 181 11.78 -2.74 12.90
N LEU A 182 10.89 -3.21 13.80
CA LEU A 182 11.07 -3.03 15.26
C LEU A 182 12.19 -3.90 15.85
N ARG A 183 12.68 -4.89 15.10
CA ARG A 183 13.83 -5.71 15.50
C ARG A 183 15.13 -5.26 14.84
N SER A 184 15.06 -4.29 13.94
CA SER A 184 16.23 -3.78 13.23
C SER A 184 17.18 -3.04 14.16
N THR A 185 18.44 -3.45 14.18
CA THR A 185 19.50 -2.78 14.94
C THR A 185 19.75 -1.37 14.44
N HIS A 186 19.52 -1.13 13.15
CA HIS A 186 19.60 0.20 12.54
C HIS A 186 18.55 1.15 13.09
N PHE A 187 17.28 0.70 13.16
CA PHE A 187 16.19 1.48 13.72
C PHE A 187 16.39 1.76 15.22
N ASP A 188 16.79 0.73 15.99
CA ASP A 188 17.09 0.87 17.42
C ASP A 188 18.22 1.89 17.66
N MET A 189 19.30 1.83 16.88
CA MET A 189 20.40 2.78 16.96
C MET A 189 19.92 4.24 16.77
N ILE A 190 19.10 4.49 15.76
CA ILE A 190 18.60 5.83 15.47
C ILE A 190 17.70 6.33 16.60
N LEU A 191 16.73 5.51 17.06
CA LEU A 191 15.82 5.86 18.15
C LEU A 191 16.59 6.18 19.44
N ARG A 192 17.56 5.35 19.82
CA ARG A 192 18.43 5.62 20.97
C ARG A 192 19.21 6.92 20.81
N GLY A 193 19.77 7.16 19.64
CA GLY A 193 20.49 8.40 19.35
C GLY A 193 19.59 9.64 19.47
N ASP A 194 18.35 9.55 19.05
CA ASP A 194 17.39 10.65 19.16
C ASP A 194 16.90 10.86 20.60
N VAL A 195 16.67 9.78 21.35
CA VAL A 195 16.34 9.87 22.80
C VAL A 195 17.47 10.52 23.58
N LEU A 196 18.69 10.00 23.45
CA LEU A 196 19.87 10.50 24.16
C LEU A 196 20.23 11.94 23.76
N GLY A 197 19.97 12.30 22.51
CA GLY A 197 20.22 13.65 21.99
C GLY A 197 19.09 14.64 22.27
N GLY A 198 17.99 14.23 22.90
CA GLY A 198 16.80 15.07 23.11
C GLY A 198 16.13 15.52 21.81
N ARG A 199 16.21 14.70 20.76
CA ARG A 199 15.74 15.01 19.41
C ARG A 199 14.57 14.18 18.93
N LEU A 200 13.86 13.50 19.82
CA LEU A 200 12.66 12.74 19.46
C LEU A 200 11.71 13.63 18.66
N ALA A 201 11.22 13.09 17.53
CA ALA A 201 10.25 13.79 16.72
C ALA A 201 8.92 13.92 17.49
N ARG A 202 8.27 15.06 17.31
CA ARG A 202 6.91 15.27 17.83
C ARG A 202 5.91 14.55 16.89
N LEU A 203 4.73 14.22 17.41
CA LEU A 203 3.67 13.52 16.64
C LEU A 203 3.30 14.24 15.35
N ASP A 204 3.28 15.58 15.37
CA ASP A 204 3.01 16.40 14.17
C ASP A 204 4.12 16.34 13.12
N GLN A 205 5.31 15.89 13.49
CA GLN A 205 6.48 15.76 12.61
C GLN A 205 6.65 14.34 12.05
N MET A 206 6.08 13.33 12.69
CA MET A 206 6.31 11.92 12.37
C MET A 206 5.80 11.51 10.98
N SER A 207 4.87 12.28 10.39
CA SER A 207 4.38 12.06 9.02
C SER A 207 5.28 12.66 7.93
N HIS A 208 6.38 13.31 8.31
CA HIS A 208 7.29 13.95 7.37
C HIS A 208 8.62 13.18 7.28
N PRO A 209 9.32 13.26 6.12
CA PRO A 209 10.67 12.73 6.04
C PRO A 209 11.60 13.51 6.97
N ALA A 210 12.58 12.82 7.55
CA ALA A 210 13.60 13.46 8.33
C ALA A 210 14.44 14.42 7.47
N ARG A 211 14.73 15.59 8.04
CA ARG A 211 15.58 16.59 7.38
C ARG A 211 17.08 16.36 7.62
N ARG A 212 17.43 15.33 8.40
CA ARG A 212 18.81 15.05 8.83
C ARG A 212 19.16 13.60 8.57
N TRP A 213 20.34 13.36 8.05
CA TRP A 213 20.97 12.07 8.01
C TRP A 213 21.28 11.59 9.45
N PRO A 214 21.15 10.31 9.80
CA PRO A 214 20.83 9.15 8.95
C PRO A 214 19.35 8.79 8.85
N THR A 215 18.46 9.56 9.47
CA THR A 215 17.03 9.25 9.51
C THR A 215 16.35 9.56 8.18
N GLY A 216 15.68 8.58 7.61
CA GLY A 216 14.91 8.70 6.36
C GLY A 216 13.44 9.05 6.62
N ASN A 217 12.57 8.07 6.45
CA ASN A 217 11.13 8.23 6.60
C ASN A 217 10.72 8.02 8.06
N LEU A 218 10.43 9.10 8.78
CA LEU A 218 10.09 9.07 10.22
C LEU A 218 8.85 8.24 10.51
N TRP A 219 7.92 8.15 9.59
CA TRP A 219 6.69 7.39 9.78
C TRP A 219 6.91 5.88 9.97
N TYR A 220 7.95 5.29 9.40
CA TYR A 220 8.31 3.91 9.68
C TYR A 220 9.05 3.77 11.02
N LEU A 221 9.99 4.68 11.26
CA LEU A 221 10.85 4.63 12.44
C LEU A 221 10.08 4.85 13.74
N TYR A 222 9.25 5.89 13.78
CA TYR A 222 8.52 6.28 14.98
C TYR A 222 7.11 5.70 15.06
N GLY A 223 6.51 5.38 13.92
CA GLY A 223 5.14 4.88 13.89
C GLY A 223 5.01 3.47 14.46
N GLY A 224 6.06 2.65 14.37
CA GLY A 224 6.08 1.29 14.92
C GLY A 224 6.59 1.22 16.37
N ALA A 225 7.31 2.23 16.84
CA ALA A 225 7.89 2.29 18.18
C ALA A 225 6.94 2.93 19.19
#